data_676949af516173ce9b2b85962c8685d0
#
_entry.id   676949af516173ce9b2b85962c8685d0
#
_cell.length_a   1.000
_cell.length_b   1.000
_cell.length_c   1.000
_cell.angle_alpha   90.00
_cell.angle_beta   90.00
_cell.angle_gamma   90.00
#
_symmetry.space_group_name_H-M   'P 1'
#
loop_
_entity.id
_entity.type
_entity.pdbx_description
1 polymer ?
#
loop_
_entity_poly.entity_id
_entity_poly.type
_entity_poly.pdbx_seq_one_letter_code
_entity_poly.pdbx_strand_id
1 'polypeptide(L)'
;MTALESVATYLPSGRVPIEDLAGQLELTPMQVKLFRRYHRLAEVRREPDGTLLDLLLAAVANLDGLRGREHEIRYVLHARTFPVVVPYPVNPVHALCRILGLDHAVAFAVTHHACATGLLALDVAGRLLAHDGDGLALVLAGEKTFTRDAQLVPETSVFGEGASACLVRHAGPRDRLLAYAAHVRGEFDDELSDDPSAYQREYHSSLADVILDAAAQAHTGLGEVQLILPHNVNVVAWQRLCRRIGYPISQVLLDNVPVAGHVFCADAFLNYQTARERGLLRPGDRYIVAAAGAGRGATFSAMVFEH
;
A
#
# COMPACT_ATOMS: atom_id res chain seq x y z
N MET A 1 0.54 1.70 21.61
CA MET A 1 1.19 2.35 20.44
C MET A 1 1.47 1.24 19.42
N THR A 2 1.01 1.37 18.17
CA THR A 2 1.18 0.34 17.14
C THR A 2 2.64 0.24 16.70
N ALA A 3 3.16 -0.96 16.46
CA ALA A 3 4.49 -1.17 15.92
C ALA A 3 4.49 -2.30 14.87
N LEU A 4 5.29 -2.14 13.83
CA LEU A 4 5.56 -3.19 12.87
C LEU A 4 6.70 -4.07 13.43
N GLU A 5 6.40 -5.34 13.67
CA GLU A 5 7.40 -6.29 14.15
C GLU A 5 8.19 -6.89 12.98
N SER A 6 7.49 -7.26 11.91
CA SER A 6 8.07 -7.81 10.70
C SER A 6 7.23 -7.46 9.48
N VAL A 7 7.87 -7.26 8.35
CA VAL A 7 7.23 -7.01 7.06
C VAL A 7 7.93 -7.87 6.02
N ALA A 8 7.15 -8.58 5.22
CA ALA A 8 7.62 -9.31 4.05
C ALA A 8 6.72 -9.05 2.86
N THR A 9 7.28 -9.17 1.68
CA THR A 9 6.55 -8.99 0.43
C THR A 9 6.84 -10.12 -0.54
N TYR A 10 5.96 -10.26 -1.50
CA TYR A 10 6.15 -11.13 -2.65
C TYR A 10 5.80 -10.37 -3.93
N LEU A 11 6.70 -10.39 -4.88
CA LEU A 11 6.47 -9.95 -6.25
C LEU A 11 6.58 -11.17 -7.17
N PRO A 12 5.58 -11.45 -8.01
CA PRO A 12 5.68 -12.48 -9.03
C PRO A 12 6.94 -12.35 -9.90
N SER A 13 7.49 -13.47 -10.34
CA SER A 13 8.66 -13.47 -11.23
C SER A 13 8.32 -12.99 -12.65
N GLY A 14 7.06 -13.16 -13.06
CA GLY A 14 6.58 -12.74 -14.37
C GLY A 14 6.66 -11.21 -14.52
N ARG A 15 7.33 -10.76 -15.58
CA ARG A 15 7.52 -9.35 -15.94
C ARG A 15 6.80 -9.08 -17.26
N VAL A 16 5.97 -8.09 -17.28
CA VAL A 16 5.22 -7.69 -18.47
C VAL A 16 5.53 -6.23 -18.78
N PRO A 17 6.30 -5.95 -19.84
CA PRO A 17 6.53 -4.58 -20.30
C PRO A 17 5.22 -3.83 -20.58
N ILE A 18 5.18 -2.53 -20.34
CA ILE A 18 3.97 -1.73 -20.56
C ILE A 18 3.54 -1.77 -22.05
N GLU A 19 4.50 -1.89 -22.97
CA GLU A 19 4.22 -2.04 -24.41
C GLU A 19 3.41 -3.30 -24.73
N ASP A 20 3.69 -4.39 -24.04
CA ASP A 20 3.03 -5.68 -24.28
C ASP A 20 1.57 -5.67 -23.78
N LEU A 21 1.26 -4.75 -22.84
CA LEU A 21 -0.10 -4.50 -22.35
C LEU A 21 -0.90 -3.56 -23.25
N ALA A 22 -0.26 -2.88 -24.21
CA ALA A 22 -0.90 -1.83 -24.99
C ALA A 22 -2.16 -2.29 -25.71
N GLY A 23 -2.13 -3.48 -26.32
CA GLY A 23 -3.31 -4.06 -27.00
C GLY A 23 -4.43 -4.42 -26.03
N GLN A 24 -4.09 -5.06 -24.91
CA GLN A 24 -5.07 -5.50 -23.89
C GLN A 24 -5.73 -4.33 -23.19
N LEU A 25 -4.97 -3.27 -22.91
CA LEU A 25 -5.44 -2.06 -22.21
C LEU A 25 -5.91 -0.95 -23.16
N GLU A 26 -5.88 -1.22 -24.48
CA GLU A 26 -6.24 -0.25 -25.53
C GLU A 26 -5.47 1.08 -25.41
N LEU A 27 -4.18 1.00 -25.07
CA LEU A 27 -3.33 2.16 -24.93
C LEU A 27 -2.89 2.67 -26.29
N THR A 28 -3.00 3.97 -26.48
CA THR A 28 -2.41 4.66 -27.64
C THR A 28 -0.88 4.72 -27.50
N PRO A 29 -0.13 4.85 -28.62
CA PRO A 29 1.33 5.03 -28.56
C PRO A 29 1.76 6.21 -27.68
N MET A 30 0.92 7.25 -27.59
CA MET A 30 1.18 8.41 -26.73
C MET A 30 1.07 8.05 -25.25
N GLN A 31 0.07 7.25 -24.87
CA GLN A 31 -0.10 6.79 -23.48
C GLN A 31 1.01 5.83 -23.07
N VAL A 32 1.44 4.91 -23.94
CA VAL A 32 2.62 4.05 -23.69
C VAL A 32 3.86 4.92 -23.45
N LYS A 33 4.08 5.95 -24.29
CA LYS A 33 5.18 6.89 -24.11
C LYS A 33 5.06 7.69 -22.80
N LEU A 34 3.84 8.10 -22.42
CA LEU A 34 3.56 8.79 -21.15
C LEU A 34 3.97 7.91 -19.97
N PHE A 35 3.47 6.67 -19.90
CA PHE A 35 3.80 5.75 -18.82
C PHE A 35 5.31 5.49 -18.74
N ARG A 36 5.96 5.13 -19.83
CA ARG A 36 7.38 4.78 -19.80
C ARG A 36 8.31 5.94 -19.53
N ARG A 37 8.19 7.05 -20.28
CA ARG A 37 9.16 8.14 -20.23
C ARG A 37 8.93 9.12 -19.08
N TYR A 38 7.66 9.44 -18.82
CA TYR A 38 7.32 10.47 -17.85
C TYR A 38 6.97 9.87 -16.49
N HIS A 39 6.14 8.85 -16.47
CA HIS A 39 5.72 8.18 -15.23
C HIS A 39 6.77 7.19 -14.72
N ARG A 40 7.71 6.78 -15.59
CA ARG A 40 8.76 5.78 -15.32
C ARG A 40 8.21 4.40 -14.98
N LEU A 41 7.05 4.06 -15.47
CA LEU A 41 6.47 2.72 -15.41
C LEU A 41 7.01 1.93 -16.60
N ALA A 42 7.98 1.04 -16.37
CA ALA A 42 8.58 0.26 -17.46
C ALA A 42 7.90 -1.09 -17.65
N GLU A 43 7.59 -1.75 -16.56
CA GLU A 43 6.95 -3.06 -16.53
C GLU A 43 6.06 -3.20 -15.29
N VAL A 44 5.21 -4.22 -15.29
CA VAL A 44 4.46 -4.67 -14.11
C VAL A 44 4.73 -6.14 -13.83
N ARG A 45 4.44 -6.57 -12.62
CA ARG A 45 4.52 -7.99 -12.22
C ARG A 45 3.19 -8.68 -12.44
N ARG A 46 3.22 -9.93 -12.88
CA ARG A 46 2.05 -10.76 -13.17
C ARG A 46 2.29 -12.22 -12.80
N GLU A 47 1.25 -12.86 -12.26
CA GLU A 47 1.18 -14.29 -11.98
C GLU A 47 -0.12 -14.85 -12.57
N PRO A 48 -0.20 -15.07 -13.91
CA PRO A 48 -1.45 -15.41 -14.58
C PRO A 48 -2.15 -16.65 -14.01
N ASP A 49 -1.37 -17.68 -13.68
CA ASP A 49 -1.87 -18.98 -13.23
C ASP A 49 -2.07 -19.04 -11.69
N GLY A 50 -1.56 -18.07 -10.96
CA GLY A 50 -1.68 -17.99 -9.49
C GLY A 50 -3.00 -17.38 -9.05
N THR A 51 -3.53 -17.87 -7.92
CA THR A 51 -4.71 -17.30 -7.26
C THR A 51 -4.32 -16.16 -6.31
N LEU A 52 -5.31 -15.40 -5.84
CA LEU A 52 -5.08 -14.42 -4.76
C LEU A 52 -4.54 -15.09 -3.49
N LEU A 53 -5.03 -16.30 -3.18
CA LEU A 53 -4.54 -17.06 -2.02
C LEU A 53 -3.06 -17.41 -2.15
N ASP A 54 -2.62 -17.86 -3.33
CA ASP A 54 -1.21 -18.18 -3.57
C ASP A 54 -0.32 -16.95 -3.40
N LEU A 55 -0.77 -15.80 -3.91
CA LEU A 55 -0.07 -14.53 -3.79
C LEU A 55 0.12 -14.12 -2.31
N LEU A 56 -0.95 -14.22 -1.51
CA LEU A 56 -0.90 -13.90 -0.08
C LEU A 56 -0.03 -14.90 0.70
N LEU A 57 -0.16 -16.20 0.42
CA LEU A 57 0.67 -17.23 1.05
C LEU A 57 2.15 -17.07 0.73
N ALA A 58 2.49 -16.67 -0.49
CA ALA A 58 3.88 -16.39 -0.88
C ALA A 58 4.48 -15.23 -0.08
N ALA A 59 3.71 -14.18 0.20
CA ALA A 59 4.16 -13.09 1.07
C ALA A 59 4.34 -13.56 2.52
N VAL A 60 3.42 -14.37 3.05
CA VAL A 60 3.52 -14.93 4.40
C VAL A 60 4.70 -15.91 4.52
N ALA A 61 5.00 -16.68 3.47
CA ALA A 61 6.14 -17.60 3.48
C ALA A 61 7.50 -16.88 3.66
N ASN A 62 7.56 -15.62 3.24
CA ASN A 62 8.75 -14.77 3.41
C ASN A 62 8.76 -14.01 4.75
N LEU A 63 7.72 -14.15 5.58
CA LEU A 63 7.56 -13.36 6.81
C LEU A 63 8.34 -13.98 7.96
N ASP A 64 9.35 -13.28 8.44
CA ASP A 64 10.09 -13.67 9.61
C ASP A 64 9.23 -13.52 10.89
N GLY A 65 9.44 -14.42 11.86
CA GLY A 65 8.87 -14.29 13.19
C GLY A 65 7.43 -14.79 13.35
N LEU A 66 6.78 -15.33 12.30
CA LEU A 66 5.46 -15.95 12.42
C LEU A 66 5.56 -17.42 12.85
N ARG A 67 6.50 -18.17 12.23
CA ARG A 67 6.63 -19.63 12.46
C ARG A 67 6.88 -19.95 13.94
N GLY A 68 6.02 -20.80 14.51
CA GLY A 68 6.05 -21.21 15.92
C GLY A 68 5.34 -20.22 16.86
N ARG A 69 4.80 -19.15 16.33
CA ARG A 69 4.05 -18.12 17.06
C ARG A 69 2.63 -17.92 16.53
N GLU A 70 2.14 -18.87 15.76
CA GLU A 70 0.79 -18.83 15.18
C GLU A 70 -0.27 -18.64 16.27
N HIS A 71 -0.06 -19.21 17.44
CA HIS A 71 -0.97 -19.10 18.59
C HIS A 71 -1.06 -17.66 19.17
N GLU A 72 -0.10 -16.78 18.88
CA GLU A 72 -0.13 -15.38 19.29
C GLU A 72 -1.01 -14.51 18.37
N ILE A 73 -1.33 -14.99 17.15
CA ILE A 73 -2.13 -14.23 16.19
C ILE A 73 -3.59 -14.14 16.68
N ARG A 74 -4.03 -12.94 17.02
CA ARG A 74 -5.40 -12.64 17.42
C ARG A 74 -6.27 -12.23 16.23
N TYR A 75 -5.67 -11.50 15.29
CA TYR A 75 -6.37 -10.91 14.15
C TYR A 75 -5.65 -11.17 12.85
N VAL A 76 -6.43 -11.46 11.79
CA VAL A 76 -5.94 -11.50 10.40
C VAL A 76 -6.76 -10.51 9.59
N LEU A 77 -6.12 -9.45 9.11
CA LEU A 77 -6.75 -8.40 8.33
C LEU A 77 -6.24 -8.44 6.89
N HIS A 78 -7.15 -8.48 5.92
CA HIS A 78 -6.79 -8.33 4.51
C HIS A 78 -7.21 -6.95 4.00
N ALA A 79 -6.22 -6.07 3.79
CA ALA A 79 -6.42 -4.77 3.18
C ALA A 79 -6.69 -4.92 1.68
N ARG A 80 -7.79 -4.34 1.19
CA ARG A 80 -8.24 -4.44 -0.20
C ARG A 80 -8.48 -3.07 -0.80
N THR A 81 -8.03 -2.88 -2.04
CA THR A 81 -8.38 -1.72 -2.86
C THR A 81 -9.83 -1.83 -3.33
N PHE A 82 -10.22 -3.02 -3.82
CA PHE A 82 -11.56 -3.30 -4.28
C PHE A 82 -12.36 -4.05 -3.21
N PRO A 83 -13.65 -3.73 -3.03
CA PRO A 83 -14.52 -4.45 -2.10
C PRO A 83 -14.67 -5.94 -2.45
N VAL A 84 -14.71 -6.25 -3.75
CA VAL A 84 -14.84 -7.63 -4.26
C VAL A 84 -13.60 -7.97 -5.06
N VAL A 85 -12.82 -8.94 -4.59
CA VAL A 85 -11.56 -9.39 -5.18
C VAL A 85 -11.57 -10.86 -5.62
N VAL A 86 -12.63 -11.57 -5.26
CA VAL A 86 -12.88 -12.98 -5.66
C VAL A 86 -14.39 -13.21 -5.77
N PRO A 87 -14.86 -14.17 -6.60
CA PRO A 87 -16.27 -14.50 -6.68
C PRO A 87 -16.77 -15.18 -5.41
N TYR A 88 -18.03 -14.93 -5.05
CA TYR A 88 -18.71 -15.69 -3.99
C TYR A 88 -18.85 -17.18 -4.42
N PRO A 89 -18.65 -18.18 -3.52
CA PRO A 89 -18.41 -18.06 -2.08
C PRO A 89 -16.93 -18.16 -1.65
N VAL A 90 -16.00 -17.89 -2.55
CA VAL A 90 -14.55 -18.00 -2.26
C VAL A 90 -14.16 -17.03 -1.14
N ASN A 91 -13.42 -17.51 -0.14
CA ASN A 91 -12.89 -16.68 0.94
C ASN A 91 -11.38 -16.97 1.13
N PRO A 92 -10.49 -16.22 0.48
CA PRO A 92 -9.06 -16.45 0.54
C PRO A 92 -8.47 -16.25 1.94
N VAL A 93 -9.05 -15.36 2.75
CA VAL A 93 -8.55 -15.09 4.10
C VAL A 93 -8.81 -16.27 5.03
N HIS A 94 -10.03 -16.84 5.00
CA HIS A 94 -10.32 -18.04 5.80
C HIS A 94 -9.54 -19.27 5.32
N ALA A 95 -9.35 -19.41 4.00
CA ALA A 95 -8.51 -20.48 3.45
C ALA A 95 -7.04 -20.33 3.90
N LEU A 96 -6.51 -19.11 3.90
CA LEU A 96 -5.17 -18.79 4.41
C LEU A 96 -5.08 -19.13 5.92
N CYS A 97 -6.04 -18.71 6.74
CA CYS A 97 -6.06 -19.02 8.17
C CYS A 97 -6.02 -20.52 8.44
N ARG A 98 -6.81 -21.30 7.70
CA ARG A 98 -6.80 -22.77 7.83
C ARG A 98 -5.45 -23.38 7.48
N ILE A 99 -4.82 -22.93 6.36
CA ILE A 99 -3.51 -23.43 5.92
C ILE A 99 -2.43 -23.12 6.95
N LEU A 100 -2.51 -21.95 7.59
CA LEU A 100 -1.52 -21.48 8.56
C LEU A 100 -1.83 -21.93 10.01
N GLY A 101 -2.93 -22.66 10.27
CA GLY A 101 -3.33 -23.04 11.62
C GLY A 101 -3.82 -21.86 12.48
N LEU A 102 -4.42 -20.84 11.86
CA LEU A 102 -4.93 -19.63 12.50
C LEU A 102 -6.45 -19.63 12.68
N ASP A 103 -7.09 -20.82 12.78
CA ASP A 103 -8.55 -20.95 12.88
C ASP A 103 -9.13 -20.30 14.15
N HIS A 104 -8.30 -20.02 15.15
CA HIS A 104 -8.66 -19.33 16.38
C HIS A 104 -8.68 -17.79 16.22
N ALA A 105 -8.04 -17.25 15.18
CA ALA A 105 -7.93 -15.81 14.97
C ALA A 105 -9.21 -15.21 14.35
N VAL A 106 -9.53 -13.97 14.72
CA VAL A 106 -10.61 -13.22 14.07
C VAL A 106 -10.10 -12.69 12.73
N ALA A 107 -10.67 -13.19 11.63
CA ALA A 107 -10.23 -12.89 10.28
C ALA A 107 -11.28 -12.12 9.48
N PHE A 108 -10.89 -10.97 8.90
CA PHE A 108 -11.78 -10.13 8.11
C PHE A 108 -11.02 -9.27 7.08
N ALA A 109 -11.77 -8.68 6.13
CA ALA A 109 -11.24 -7.73 5.18
C ALA A 109 -11.51 -6.30 5.61
N VAL A 110 -10.55 -5.41 5.30
CA VAL A 110 -10.68 -3.95 5.42
C VAL A 110 -10.67 -3.38 4.02
N THR A 111 -11.56 -2.43 3.72
CA THR A 111 -11.71 -1.83 2.39
C THR A 111 -12.23 -0.39 2.47
N HIS A 112 -12.60 0.23 1.34
CA HIS A 112 -13.17 1.57 1.19
C HIS A 112 -12.21 2.75 1.31
N HIS A 113 -10.93 2.53 1.62
CA HIS A 113 -9.88 3.53 1.40
C HIS A 113 -9.08 3.26 0.12
N ALA A 114 -9.58 2.39 -0.75
CA ALA A 114 -8.94 1.94 -1.99
C ALA A 114 -7.44 1.60 -1.75
N CYS A 115 -6.49 2.11 -2.54
CA CYS A 115 -5.07 1.79 -2.38
C CYS A 115 -4.46 2.27 -1.04
N ALA A 116 -5.14 3.15 -0.30
CA ALA A 116 -4.73 3.58 1.05
C ALA A 116 -5.22 2.65 2.17
N THR A 117 -6.00 1.61 1.86
CA THR A 117 -6.57 0.70 2.86
C THR A 117 -5.50 -0.06 3.65
N GLY A 118 -4.29 -0.26 3.09
CA GLY A 118 -3.18 -0.87 3.82
C GLY A 118 -2.81 -0.12 5.09
N LEU A 119 -2.82 1.23 5.04
CA LEU A 119 -2.56 2.07 6.19
C LEU A 119 -3.71 2.01 7.21
N LEU A 120 -4.96 2.05 6.73
CA LEU A 120 -6.12 1.87 7.60
C LEU A 120 -6.07 0.53 8.33
N ALA A 121 -5.70 -0.55 7.66
CA ALA A 121 -5.61 -1.88 8.26
C ALA A 121 -4.56 -1.94 9.38
N LEU A 122 -3.43 -1.24 9.25
CA LEU A 122 -2.44 -1.11 10.32
C LEU A 122 -2.99 -0.37 11.54
N ASP A 123 -3.70 0.74 11.32
CA ASP A 123 -4.31 1.51 12.43
C ASP A 123 -5.39 0.67 13.14
N VAL A 124 -6.27 0.00 12.38
CA VAL A 124 -7.29 -0.90 12.93
C VAL A 124 -6.66 -2.04 13.73
N ALA A 125 -5.64 -2.71 13.19
CA ALA A 125 -4.93 -3.77 13.89
C ALA A 125 -4.32 -3.27 15.21
N GLY A 126 -3.67 -2.11 15.19
CA GLY A 126 -3.10 -1.52 16.39
C GLY A 126 -4.13 -1.17 17.46
N ARG A 127 -5.31 -0.66 17.06
CA ARG A 127 -6.42 -0.34 17.98
C ARG A 127 -7.04 -1.59 18.59
N LEU A 128 -7.22 -2.66 17.80
CA LEU A 128 -7.72 -3.93 18.30
C LEU A 128 -6.76 -4.55 19.32
N LEU A 129 -5.46 -4.58 19.00
CA LEU A 129 -4.44 -5.08 19.92
C LEU A 129 -4.31 -4.22 21.19
N ALA A 130 -4.51 -2.91 21.08
CA ALA A 130 -4.50 -2.03 22.25
C ALA A 130 -5.66 -2.32 23.22
N HIS A 131 -6.78 -2.80 22.70
CA HIS A 131 -7.94 -3.21 23.52
C HIS A 131 -7.72 -4.57 24.18
N ASP A 132 -7.16 -5.53 23.47
CA ASP A 132 -7.01 -6.91 23.92
C ASP A 132 -5.73 -7.15 24.75
N GLY A 133 -4.77 -6.25 24.69
CA GLY A 133 -3.48 -6.37 25.38
C GLY A 133 -2.45 -7.15 24.56
N ASP A 134 -2.04 -8.32 25.03
CA ASP A 134 -1.00 -9.12 24.38
C ASP A 134 -1.51 -9.85 23.12
N GLY A 135 -0.64 -10.01 22.14
CA GLY A 135 -0.89 -10.72 20.90
C GLY A 135 -0.36 -9.99 19.67
N LEU A 136 -0.58 -10.63 18.53
CA LEU A 136 -0.18 -10.12 17.22
C LEU A 136 -1.38 -10.04 16.28
N ALA A 137 -1.27 -9.15 15.30
CA ALA A 137 -2.13 -9.16 14.13
C ALA A 137 -1.29 -9.43 12.87
N LEU A 138 -1.82 -10.26 11.99
CA LEU A 138 -1.31 -10.47 10.65
C LEU A 138 -2.09 -9.57 9.70
N VAL A 139 -1.44 -8.54 9.17
CA VAL A 139 -2.02 -7.65 8.17
C VAL A 139 -1.49 -8.06 6.80
N LEU A 140 -2.41 -8.37 5.91
CA LEU A 140 -2.14 -8.79 4.53
C LEU A 140 -2.58 -7.69 3.57
N ALA A 141 -1.82 -7.46 2.51
CA ALA A 141 -2.26 -6.66 1.37
C ALA A 141 -1.78 -7.34 0.09
N GLY A 142 -2.60 -7.26 -0.95
CA GLY A 142 -2.30 -7.86 -2.25
C GLY A 142 -3.56 -8.18 -3.00
N GLU A 143 -3.54 -7.98 -4.32
CA GLU A 143 -4.68 -8.20 -5.20
C GLU A 143 -4.22 -8.68 -6.56
N LYS A 144 -5.18 -9.25 -7.29
CA LYS A 144 -4.99 -9.71 -8.67
C LYS A 144 -5.59 -8.68 -9.64
N THR A 145 -4.99 -8.59 -10.79
CA THR A 145 -5.40 -7.66 -11.85
C THR A 145 -6.42 -8.32 -12.79
N PHE A 146 -7.58 -8.69 -12.24
CA PHE A 146 -8.58 -9.56 -12.89
C PHE A 146 -9.54 -8.86 -13.86
N THR A 147 -9.67 -7.52 -13.77
CA THR A 147 -10.48 -6.72 -14.69
C THR A 147 -9.63 -5.61 -15.32
N ARG A 148 -10.17 -4.91 -16.33
CA ARG A 148 -9.49 -3.76 -16.91
C ARG A 148 -9.29 -2.64 -15.88
N ASP A 149 -10.29 -2.36 -15.06
CA ASP A 149 -10.22 -1.33 -14.01
C ASP A 149 -9.22 -1.71 -12.89
N ALA A 150 -9.01 -3.02 -12.69
CA ALA A 150 -7.97 -3.53 -11.81
C ALA A 150 -6.57 -3.58 -12.48
N GLN A 151 -6.41 -3.07 -13.71
CA GLN A 151 -5.14 -3.04 -14.43
C GLN A 151 -4.67 -1.63 -14.78
N LEU A 152 -5.58 -0.67 -14.90
CA LEU A 152 -5.26 0.65 -15.40
C LEU A 152 -5.98 1.75 -14.61
N VAL A 153 -5.20 2.70 -14.09
CA VAL A 153 -5.72 4.02 -13.72
C VAL A 153 -5.44 4.95 -14.90
N PRO A 154 -6.47 5.36 -15.67
CA PRO A 154 -6.26 6.12 -16.91
C PRO A 154 -5.28 7.28 -16.72
N GLU A 155 -4.33 7.43 -17.65
CA GLU A 155 -3.30 8.48 -17.68
C GLU A 155 -2.41 8.60 -16.42
N THR A 156 -2.60 7.72 -15.44
CA THR A 156 -1.97 7.85 -14.12
C THR A 156 -1.02 6.70 -13.82
N SER A 157 -1.48 5.42 -13.88
CA SER A 157 -0.72 4.27 -13.48
C SER A 157 -1.20 2.98 -14.13
N VAL A 158 -0.35 1.97 -14.09
CA VAL A 158 -0.70 0.57 -14.45
C VAL A 158 -0.47 -0.30 -13.23
N PHE A 159 -1.48 -1.11 -12.89
CA PHE A 159 -1.39 -2.01 -11.76
C PHE A 159 -0.55 -3.24 -12.09
N GLY A 160 0.28 -3.62 -11.13
CA GLY A 160 0.98 -4.89 -11.05
C GLY A 160 0.39 -5.78 -9.96
N GLU A 161 0.77 -7.04 -9.95
CA GLU A 161 0.45 -7.99 -8.90
C GLU A 161 1.59 -8.11 -7.91
N GLY A 162 1.25 -8.18 -6.65
CA GLY A 162 2.18 -8.34 -5.54
C GLY A 162 1.39 -8.45 -4.24
N ALA A 163 2.05 -8.93 -3.20
CA ALA A 163 1.47 -9.03 -1.88
C ALA A 163 2.45 -8.63 -0.79
N SER A 164 1.91 -8.29 0.35
CA SER A 164 2.66 -8.09 1.59
C SER A 164 1.98 -8.78 2.77
N ALA A 165 2.79 -9.14 3.74
CA ALA A 165 2.39 -9.63 5.05
C ALA A 165 3.15 -8.86 6.12
N CYS A 166 2.44 -8.37 7.14
CA CYS A 166 3.02 -7.63 8.24
C CYS A 166 2.59 -8.24 9.57
N LEU A 167 3.53 -8.49 10.47
CA LEU A 167 3.23 -8.73 11.87
C LEU A 167 3.15 -7.38 12.59
N VAL A 168 2.02 -7.14 13.21
CA VAL A 168 1.72 -5.92 13.96
C VAL A 168 1.54 -6.28 15.43
N ARG A 169 2.11 -5.45 16.32
CA ARG A 169 1.95 -5.57 17.77
C ARG A 169 1.54 -4.24 18.39
N HIS A 170 0.98 -4.30 19.60
CA HIS A 170 0.58 -3.08 20.31
C HIS A 170 1.78 -2.19 20.64
N ALA A 171 2.94 -2.73 21.02
CA ALA A 171 4.15 -1.97 21.31
C ALA A 171 5.38 -2.74 20.86
N GLY A 172 6.39 -2.04 20.37
CA GLY A 172 7.63 -2.63 19.87
C GLY A 172 8.82 -1.69 19.99
N PRO A 173 10.05 -2.22 19.84
CA PRO A 173 11.26 -1.43 19.97
C PRO A 173 11.58 -0.57 18.75
N ARG A 174 11.01 -0.87 17.60
CA ARG A 174 11.20 -0.16 16.31
C ARG A 174 9.92 -0.13 15.51
N ASP A 175 9.95 0.69 14.44
CA ASP A 175 8.84 0.88 13.51
C ASP A 175 7.54 1.21 14.24
N ARG A 176 7.67 2.13 15.20
CA ARG A 176 6.58 2.59 16.06
C ARG A 176 5.76 3.63 15.33
N LEU A 177 4.47 3.40 15.21
CA LEU A 177 3.54 4.37 14.65
C LEU A 177 3.39 5.56 15.61
N LEU A 178 3.85 6.73 15.19
CA LEU A 178 3.75 7.97 15.94
C LEU A 178 2.43 8.70 15.66
N ALA A 179 1.98 8.72 14.39
CA ALA A 179 0.72 9.34 13.99
C ALA A 179 0.14 8.68 12.73
N TYR A 180 -1.19 8.74 12.60
CA TYR A 180 -1.93 8.39 11.40
C TYR A 180 -2.96 9.48 11.10
N ALA A 181 -2.91 10.03 9.90
CA ALA A 181 -3.91 10.93 9.36
C ALA A 181 -4.56 10.33 8.12
N ALA A 182 -5.86 10.53 7.99
CA ALA A 182 -6.63 10.13 6.82
C ALA A 182 -7.69 11.18 6.49
N HIS A 183 -7.71 11.64 5.24
CA HIS A 183 -8.67 12.60 4.74
C HIS A 183 -9.57 11.92 3.71
N VAL A 184 -10.85 11.77 4.03
CA VAL A 184 -11.87 11.23 3.11
C VAL A 184 -12.50 12.40 2.37
N ARG A 185 -12.46 12.36 1.05
CA ARG A 185 -12.89 13.41 0.13
C ARG A 185 -14.02 12.88 -0.76
N GLY A 186 -15.24 12.80 -0.19
CA GLY A 186 -16.43 12.35 -0.92
C GLY A 186 -16.82 13.28 -2.07
N GLU A 187 -16.44 14.56 -2.01
CA GLU A 187 -16.66 15.55 -3.06
C GLU A 187 -15.89 15.24 -4.37
N PHE A 188 -14.98 14.28 -4.37
CA PHE A 188 -14.29 13.81 -5.57
C PHE A 188 -15.03 12.66 -6.28
N ASP A 189 -16.24 12.33 -5.86
CA ASP A 189 -17.10 11.43 -6.62
C ASP A 189 -17.58 12.14 -7.89
N ASP A 190 -17.10 11.69 -9.04
CA ASP A 190 -17.33 12.33 -10.34
C ASP A 190 -18.78 12.20 -10.85
N GLU A 191 -19.55 11.26 -10.30
CA GLU A 191 -21.00 11.16 -10.60
C GLU A 191 -21.86 12.08 -9.72
N LEU A 192 -21.38 12.43 -8.53
CA LEU A 192 -22.09 13.28 -7.59
C LEU A 192 -21.56 14.72 -7.57
N SER A 193 -20.38 14.94 -8.16
CA SER A 193 -19.70 16.24 -8.16
C SER A 193 -20.07 17.05 -9.40
N ASP A 194 -20.30 18.35 -9.22
CA ASP A 194 -20.43 19.32 -10.32
C ASP A 194 -19.11 19.52 -11.09
N ASP A 195 -18.01 18.97 -10.60
CA ASP A 195 -16.68 19.11 -11.19
C ASP A 195 -15.93 17.75 -11.23
N PRO A 196 -16.12 16.97 -12.31
CA PRO A 196 -15.45 15.68 -12.50
C PRO A 196 -13.92 15.74 -12.53
N SER A 197 -13.33 16.93 -12.74
CA SER A 197 -11.88 17.11 -12.78
C SER A 197 -11.26 17.50 -11.42
N ALA A 198 -12.07 17.67 -10.38
CA ALA A 198 -11.63 18.14 -9.06
C ALA A 198 -10.54 17.24 -8.46
N TYR A 199 -10.72 15.92 -8.56
CA TYR A 199 -9.72 14.96 -8.08
C TYR A 199 -8.33 15.18 -8.71
N GLN A 200 -8.24 15.28 -10.05
CA GLN A 200 -6.96 15.45 -10.73
C GLN A 200 -6.29 16.78 -10.36
N ARG A 201 -7.07 17.86 -10.21
CA ARG A 201 -6.52 19.17 -9.84
C ARG A 201 -6.01 19.18 -8.40
N GLU A 202 -6.74 18.57 -7.48
CA GLU A 202 -6.48 18.66 -6.05
C GLU A 202 -5.68 17.47 -5.48
N TYR A 203 -5.43 16.45 -6.28
CA TYR A 203 -4.69 15.26 -5.86
C TYR A 203 -3.40 15.58 -5.08
N HIS A 204 -2.54 16.46 -5.65
CA HIS A 204 -1.26 16.77 -5.03
C HIS A 204 -1.40 17.63 -3.77
N SER A 205 -2.38 18.53 -3.71
CA SER A 205 -2.67 19.30 -2.51
C SER A 205 -3.21 18.41 -1.41
N SER A 206 -4.20 17.59 -1.72
CA SER A 206 -4.83 16.70 -0.72
C SER A 206 -3.85 15.67 -0.14
N LEU A 207 -2.96 15.12 -0.98
CA LEU A 207 -1.92 14.22 -0.49
C LEU A 207 -0.85 14.97 0.33
N ALA A 208 -0.51 16.20 -0.07
CA ALA A 208 0.39 17.04 0.71
C ALA A 208 -0.20 17.38 2.07
N ASP A 209 -1.46 17.79 2.12
CA ASP A 209 -2.15 18.19 3.34
C ASP A 209 -2.20 17.05 4.37
N VAL A 210 -2.50 15.81 3.95
CA VAL A 210 -2.52 14.66 4.86
C VAL A 210 -1.12 14.26 5.35
N ILE A 211 -0.07 14.43 4.52
CA ILE A 211 1.32 14.20 4.92
C ILE A 211 1.73 15.22 5.99
N LEU A 212 1.42 16.49 5.76
CA LEU A 212 1.72 17.57 6.72
C LEU A 212 0.93 17.41 8.01
N ASP A 213 -0.33 16.99 7.94
CA ASP A 213 -1.17 16.73 9.10
C ASP A 213 -0.60 15.57 9.93
N ALA A 214 -0.25 14.44 9.32
CA ALA A 214 0.38 13.32 10.01
C ALA A 214 1.71 13.74 10.67
N ALA A 215 2.53 14.53 9.98
CA ALA A 215 3.79 15.03 10.51
C ALA A 215 3.57 15.96 11.71
N ALA A 216 2.59 16.85 11.63
CA ALA A 216 2.21 17.75 12.74
C ALA A 216 1.70 16.96 13.96
N GLN A 217 0.83 15.96 13.77
CA GLN A 217 0.34 15.08 14.84
C GLN A 217 1.48 14.28 15.50
N ALA A 218 2.50 13.89 14.73
CA ALA A 218 3.70 13.22 15.22
C ALA A 218 4.73 14.19 15.86
N HIS A 219 4.44 15.49 15.89
CA HIS A 219 5.41 16.54 16.30
C HIS A 219 6.75 16.40 15.54
N THR A 220 6.68 16.16 14.22
CA THR A 220 7.84 15.88 13.35
C THR A 220 7.90 16.92 12.24
N GLY A 221 8.99 17.66 12.15
CA GLY A 221 9.26 18.51 10.98
C GLY A 221 9.65 17.68 9.77
N LEU A 222 9.30 18.11 8.55
CA LEU A 222 9.70 17.39 7.33
C LEU A 222 11.23 17.26 7.20
N GLY A 223 12.02 18.16 7.76
CA GLY A 223 13.48 18.08 7.80
C GLY A 223 14.03 16.96 8.71
N GLU A 224 13.19 16.40 9.59
CA GLU A 224 13.51 15.27 10.46
C GLU A 224 13.09 13.92 9.86
N VAL A 225 12.38 13.96 8.72
CA VAL A 225 11.93 12.75 8.01
C VAL A 225 13.04 12.27 7.09
N GLN A 226 13.57 11.09 7.37
CA GLN A 226 14.65 10.48 6.60
C GLN A 226 14.17 10.00 5.23
N LEU A 227 12.95 9.46 5.14
CA LEU A 227 12.43 8.82 3.93
C LEU A 227 10.91 8.91 3.84
N ILE A 228 10.39 9.10 2.63
CA ILE A 228 8.97 8.87 2.32
C ILE A 228 8.87 7.56 1.52
N LEU A 229 8.00 6.66 1.99
CA LEU A 229 7.63 5.41 1.34
C LEU A 229 6.27 5.62 0.64
N PRO A 230 6.28 5.82 -0.68
CA PRO A 230 5.12 6.21 -1.44
C PRO A 230 4.23 5.02 -1.82
N HIS A 231 2.99 5.26 -2.25
CA HIS A 231 2.33 4.37 -3.18
C HIS A 231 2.93 4.57 -4.58
N ASN A 232 3.06 3.49 -5.37
CA ASN A 232 3.84 3.45 -6.61
C ASN A 232 3.05 3.94 -7.85
N VAL A 233 2.27 4.98 -7.69
CA VAL A 233 1.43 5.50 -8.77
C VAL A 233 2.26 5.96 -9.98
N ASN A 234 3.17 6.91 -9.81
CA ASN A 234 4.15 7.33 -10.81
C ASN A 234 5.14 8.35 -10.23
N VAL A 235 6.27 8.52 -10.89
CA VAL A 235 7.34 9.42 -10.42
C VAL A 235 6.94 10.90 -10.51
N VAL A 236 6.18 11.30 -11.55
CA VAL A 236 5.81 12.72 -11.77
C VAL A 236 4.89 13.24 -10.66
N ALA A 237 3.96 12.41 -10.20
CA ALA A 237 3.08 12.77 -9.10
C ALA A 237 3.89 13.12 -7.85
N TRP A 238 4.85 12.28 -7.48
CA TRP A 238 5.74 12.52 -6.34
C TRP A 238 6.66 13.71 -6.53
N GLN A 239 7.20 13.95 -7.74
CA GLN A 239 7.97 15.14 -8.03
C GLN A 239 7.18 16.45 -7.83
N ARG A 240 5.90 16.46 -8.23
CA ARG A 240 5.00 17.61 -8.03
C ARG A 240 4.68 17.83 -6.57
N LEU A 241 4.35 16.74 -5.86
CA LEU A 241 4.09 16.77 -4.42
C LEU A 241 5.30 17.30 -3.65
N CYS A 242 6.49 16.75 -3.89
CA CYS A 242 7.73 17.14 -3.19
C CYS A 242 8.05 18.62 -3.38
N ARG A 243 7.86 19.15 -4.59
CA ARG A 243 8.02 20.60 -4.85
C ARG A 243 7.04 21.44 -4.04
N ARG A 244 5.81 20.95 -3.84
CA ARG A 244 4.78 21.67 -3.08
C ARG A 244 5.10 21.74 -1.58
N ILE A 245 5.59 20.65 -0.98
CA ILE A 245 5.90 20.58 0.46
C ILE A 245 7.35 20.92 0.81
N GLY A 246 8.19 21.24 -0.18
CA GLY A 246 9.62 21.54 0.02
C GLY A 246 10.45 20.33 0.46
N TYR A 247 10.05 19.10 0.08
CA TYR A 247 10.75 17.88 0.46
C TYR A 247 11.64 17.35 -0.68
N PRO A 248 12.87 16.87 -0.40
CA PRO A 248 13.77 16.38 -1.44
C PRO A 248 13.25 15.12 -2.11
N ILE A 249 13.09 15.12 -3.44
CA ILE A 249 12.65 13.93 -4.19
C ILE A 249 13.62 12.74 -4.04
N SER A 250 14.89 12.99 -3.76
CA SER A 250 15.89 11.95 -3.49
C SER A 250 15.65 11.17 -2.19
N GLN A 251 14.79 11.66 -1.31
CA GLN A 251 14.35 11.00 -0.08
C GLN A 251 12.95 10.36 -0.22
N VAL A 252 12.45 10.19 -1.45
CA VAL A 252 11.24 9.40 -1.75
C VAL A 252 11.67 8.11 -2.44
N LEU A 253 11.29 6.96 -1.92
CA LEU A 253 11.67 5.65 -2.48
C LEU A 253 10.83 5.30 -3.71
N LEU A 254 11.32 5.64 -4.88
CA LEU A 254 10.63 5.45 -6.16
C LEU A 254 11.19 4.29 -7.00
N ASP A 255 12.12 3.52 -6.46
CA ASP A 255 12.84 2.45 -7.16
C ASP A 255 11.93 1.32 -7.64
N ASN A 256 10.84 1.07 -6.94
CA ASN A 256 9.89 0.00 -7.28
C ASN A 256 8.88 0.42 -8.37
N VAL A 257 8.69 1.71 -8.62
CA VAL A 257 7.77 2.21 -9.67
C VAL A 257 8.06 1.60 -11.04
N PRO A 258 9.33 1.59 -11.55
CA PRO A 258 9.62 1.08 -12.90
C PRO A 258 9.54 -0.44 -13.02
N VAL A 259 9.62 -1.20 -11.93
CA VAL A 259 9.81 -2.66 -11.96
C VAL A 259 8.64 -3.47 -11.40
N ALA A 260 7.73 -2.83 -10.69
CA ALA A 260 6.56 -3.47 -10.10
C ALA A 260 5.24 -2.84 -10.58
N GLY A 261 5.28 -1.58 -10.99
CA GLY A 261 4.09 -0.76 -11.17
C GLY A 261 3.41 -0.46 -9.83
N HIS A 262 2.13 -0.18 -9.86
CA HIS A 262 1.31 0.04 -8.68
C HIS A 262 0.74 -1.29 -8.18
N VAL A 263 1.22 -1.80 -7.04
CA VAL A 263 0.77 -3.08 -6.46
C VAL A 263 -0.29 -2.88 -5.37
N PHE A 264 -1.27 -2.07 -5.66
CA PHE A 264 -2.43 -1.81 -4.80
C PHE A 264 -2.03 -1.36 -3.38
N CYS A 265 -2.66 -1.93 -2.35
CA CYS A 265 -2.37 -1.65 -0.95
C CYS A 265 -0.99 -2.14 -0.49
N ALA A 266 -0.29 -2.96 -1.29
CA ALA A 266 1.01 -3.53 -0.93
C ALA A 266 2.20 -2.59 -1.21
N ASP A 267 2.03 -1.53 -1.98
CA ASP A 267 3.11 -0.61 -2.39
C ASP A 267 3.99 -0.12 -1.24
N ALA A 268 3.36 0.38 -0.20
CA ALA A 268 4.05 0.97 0.95
C ALA A 268 4.95 -0.05 1.66
N PHE A 269 4.46 -1.28 1.78
CA PHE A 269 5.19 -2.38 2.41
C PHE A 269 6.33 -2.89 1.52
N LEU A 270 6.12 -2.92 0.20
CA LEU A 270 7.18 -3.21 -0.77
C LEU A 270 8.30 -2.18 -0.67
N ASN A 271 7.95 -0.90 -0.59
CA ASN A 271 8.91 0.18 -0.43
C ASN A 271 9.62 0.12 0.94
N TYR A 272 8.90 -0.23 2.01
CA TYR A 272 9.50 -0.45 3.32
C TYR A 272 10.52 -1.60 3.29
N GLN A 273 10.19 -2.75 2.71
CA GLN A 273 11.13 -3.86 2.58
C GLN A 273 12.37 -3.45 1.80
N THR A 274 12.21 -2.76 0.67
CA THR A 274 13.33 -2.24 -0.12
C THR A 274 14.20 -1.28 0.69
N ALA A 275 13.60 -0.40 1.49
CA ALA A 275 14.35 0.52 2.36
C ALA A 275 15.18 -0.24 3.41
N ARG A 276 14.59 -1.27 4.04
CA ARG A 276 15.28 -2.16 4.99
C ARG A 276 16.44 -2.91 4.36
N GLU A 277 16.21 -3.56 3.24
CA GLU A 277 17.23 -4.36 2.53
C GLU A 277 18.46 -3.51 2.11
N ARG A 278 18.21 -2.24 1.81
CA ARG A 278 19.27 -1.29 1.42
C ARG A 278 19.88 -0.53 2.61
N GLY A 279 19.40 -0.75 3.83
CA GLY A 279 19.87 -0.04 5.02
C GLY A 279 19.66 1.47 4.97
N LEU A 280 18.53 1.93 4.38
CA LEU A 280 18.19 3.34 4.24
C LEU A 280 17.60 3.94 5.52
N LEU A 281 17.16 3.10 6.45
CA LEU A 281 16.63 3.47 7.76
C LEU A 281 17.56 2.97 8.85
N ARG A 282 17.84 3.83 9.83
CA ARG A 282 18.64 3.54 11.02
C ARG A 282 17.77 3.65 12.26
N PRO A 283 18.11 2.97 13.37
CA PRO A 283 17.38 3.13 14.62
C PRO A 283 17.22 4.60 15.02
N GLY A 284 15.96 5.01 15.27
CA GLY A 284 15.59 6.37 15.59
C GLY A 284 15.24 7.27 14.40
N ASP A 285 15.48 6.83 13.15
CA ASP A 285 15.05 7.58 11.97
C ASP A 285 13.51 7.63 11.89
N ARG A 286 12.98 8.78 11.50
CA ARG A 286 11.56 8.94 11.19
C ARG A 286 11.32 8.79 9.71
N TYR A 287 10.26 8.07 9.36
CA TYR A 287 9.85 7.92 7.97
C TYR A 287 8.33 8.06 7.83
N ILE A 288 7.90 8.48 6.66
CA ILE A 288 6.48 8.64 6.33
C ILE A 288 6.09 7.56 5.31
N VAL A 289 4.94 6.94 5.55
CA VAL A 289 4.25 6.10 4.57
C VAL A 289 3.04 6.88 4.10
N ALA A 290 2.87 7.06 2.79
CA ALA A 290 1.76 7.83 2.27
C ALA A 290 1.13 7.17 1.03
N ALA A 291 -0.19 7.17 1.00
CA ALA A 291 -0.98 6.60 -0.08
C ALA A 291 -2.24 7.43 -0.35
N ALA A 292 -2.67 7.40 -1.60
CA ALA A 292 -3.97 7.89 -2.01
C ALA A 292 -4.77 6.75 -2.63
N GLY A 293 -6.03 6.64 -2.25
CA GLY A 293 -7.00 5.74 -2.85
C GLY A 293 -7.99 6.54 -3.67
N ALA A 294 -8.16 6.15 -4.92
CA ALA A 294 -9.13 6.75 -5.84
C ALA A 294 -10.24 5.75 -6.16
N GLY A 295 -11.41 6.25 -6.41
CA GLY A 295 -12.60 5.55 -6.80
C GLY A 295 -13.69 6.61 -6.98
N ARG A 296 -14.92 6.29 -6.66
CA ARG A 296 -15.95 7.30 -6.42
C ARG A 296 -15.65 7.94 -5.06
N GLY A 297 -15.25 9.21 -5.06
CA GLY A 297 -14.56 9.84 -3.95
C GLY A 297 -13.09 9.44 -3.87
N ALA A 298 -12.39 9.95 -2.89
CA ALA A 298 -10.98 9.64 -2.65
C ALA A 298 -10.64 9.59 -1.17
N THR A 299 -9.60 8.85 -0.82
CA THR A 299 -9.01 8.86 0.52
C THR A 299 -7.50 9.09 0.40
N PHE A 300 -7.01 10.05 1.15
CA PHE A 300 -5.58 10.34 1.29
C PHE A 300 -5.16 9.94 2.70
N SER A 301 -4.09 9.19 2.83
CA SER A 301 -3.63 8.69 4.13
C SER A 301 -2.12 8.82 4.26
N ALA A 302 -1.67 9.15 5.46
CA ALA A 302 -0.25 9.17 5.81
C ALA A 302 -0.03 8.67 7.23
N MET A 303 1.06 7.95 7.42
CA MET A 303 1.56 7.48 8.72
C MET A 303 2.98 7.95 8.94
N VAL A 304 3.29 8.37 10.15
CA VAL A 304 4.66 8.67 10.60
C VAL A 304 5.12 7.55 11.52
N PHE A 305 6.25 6.97 11.21
CA PHE A 305 6.89 5.94 12.02
C PHE A 305 8.26 6.40 12.53
N GLU A 306 8.68 5.82 13.64
CA GLU A 306 10.06 5.84 14.13
C GLU A 306 10.64 4.42 14.05
N HIS A 307 11.74 4.26 13.30
CA HIS A 307 12.42 2.99 13.03
C HIS A 307 13.24 2.46 14.22
#